data_694400540ca2a9fd8db6ccbb519f62cb
#
_entry.id   694400540ca2a9fd8db6ccbb519f62cb
#
_cell.length_a   1.000
_cell.length_b   1.000
_cell.length_c   1.000
_cell.angle_alpha   90.00
_cell.angle_beta   90.00
_cell.angle_gamma   90.00
#
_symmetry.space_group_name_H-M   'P 1'
#
loop_
_entity.id
_entity.type
_entity.pdbx_description
1 polymer ?
#
loop_
_entity_poly.entity_id
_entity_poly.type
_entity_poly.pdbx_seq_one_letter_code
_entity_poly.pdbx_strand_id
1 'polypeptide(L)'
;MQIPYEEELCALADAVWETPEPGFREYKSSAAHVEFLKKHGFEVKTDIAKTGTGYEASWGSGHPVIAFLGEFDALYGMNQKADCPSYHPEDPDGMGQGCGHHMLGVGAIAAGMAYREMLKANGGSGTVKIFGCPGEESGSGKAYMA
;
A
#
# COMPACT_ATOMS: atom_id res chain seq x y z
N MET A 1 15.03 1.47 16.14
CA MET A 1 14.78 0.27 15.32
C MET A 1 14.88 0.72 13.87
N GLN A 2 15.74 0.11 13.08
CA GLN A 2 15.90 0.48 11.68
C GLN A 2 14.77 -0.17 10.86
N ILE A 3 14.12 0.59 9.99
CA ILE A 3 13.09 0.06 9.09
C ILE A 3 13.80 -0.71 7.98
N PRO A 4 13.49 -2.01 7.78
CA PRO A 4 14.07 -2.76 6.68
C PRO A 4 13.67 -2.13 5.33
N TYR A 5 14.64 -1.97 4.42
CA TYR A 5 14.40 -1.45 3.06
C TYR A 5 13.82 -0.03 2.99
N GLU A 6 14.20 0.84 3.93
CA GLU A 6 13.67 2.20 4.07
C GLU A 6 13.72 3.00 2.76
N GLU A 7 14.88 3.01 2.08
CA GLU A 7 15.04 3.74 0.81
C GLU A 7 14.10 3.22 -0.30
N GLU A 8 13.94 1.89 -0.39
CA GLU A 8 13.03 1.30 -1.39
C GLU A 8 11.56 1.57 -1.06
N LEU A 9 11.20 1.61 0.23
CA LEU A 9 9.85 1.94 0.68
C LEU A 9 9.53 3.42 0.44
N CYS A 10 10.47 4.32 0.67
CA CYS A 10 10.31 5.73 0.32
C CYS A 10 10.09 5.90 -1.18
N ALA A 11 10.93 5.27 -2.00
CA ALA A 11 10.77 5.31 -3.46
C ALA A 11 9.44 4.73 -3.94
N LEU A 12 8.91 3.71 -3.26
CA LEU A 12 7.58 3.15 -3.55
C LEU A 12 6.47 4.15 -3.22
N ALA A 13 6.57 4.86 -2.08
CA ALA A 13 5.61 5.88 -1.70
C ALA A 13 5.62 7.06 -2.70
N ASP A 14 6.81 7.50 -3.12
CA ASP A 14 6.97 8.56 -4.12
C ASP A 14 6.35 8.14 -5.47
N ALA A 15 6.56 6.90 -5.91
CA ALA A 15 5.97 6.40 -7.15
C ALA A 15 4.43 6.39 -7.13
N VAL A 16 3.82 6.08 -5.97
CA VAL A 16 2.36 6.17 -5.80
C VAL A 16 1.89 7.62 -5.73
N TRP A 17 2.66 8.51 -5.10
CA TRP A 17 2.40 9.95 -5.09
C TRP A 17 2.37 10.53 -6.50
N GLU A 18 3.35 10.17 -7.34
CA GLU A 18 3.49 10.68 -8.71
C GLU A 18 2.43 10.15 -9.68
N THR A 19 1.75 9.05 -9.32
CA THR A 19 0.71 8.43 -10.15
C THR A 19 -0.62 8.32 -9.41
N PRO A 20 -1.26 9.44 -9.05
CA PRO A 20 -2.50 9.41 -8.29
C PRO A 20 -3.64 8.83 -9.13
N GLU A 21 -4.28 7.79 -8.62
CA GLU A 21 -5.34 7.04 -9.30
C GLU A 21 -6.59 6.96 -8.42
N PRO A 22 -7.81 7.07 -9.02
CA PRO A 22 -9.05 7.00 -8.25
C PRO A 22 -9.36 5.59 -7.77
N GLY A 23 -10.17 5.50 -6.73
CA GLY A 23 -10.60 4.24 -6.14
C GLY A 23 -11.15 3.24 -7.16
N PHE A 24 -10.76 1.98 -7.00
CA PHE A 24 -11.00 0.84 -7.90
C PHE A 24 -10.36 0.98 -9.30
N ARG A 25 -9.48 1.94 -9.51
CA ARG A 25 -8.70 2.13 -10.74
C ARG A 25 -7.23 2.39 -10.47
N GLU A 26 -6.75 2.03 -9.27
CA GLU A 26 -5.37 2.20 -8.82
C GLU A 26 -4.44 1.14 -9.43
N TYR A 27 -4.49 0.98 -10.75
CA TYR A 27 -3.79 -0.12 -11.44
C TYR A 27 -2.28 -0.04 -11.33
N LYS A 28 -1.71 1.17 -11.46
CA LYS A 28 -0.26 1.38 -11.39
C LYS A 28 0.22 1.28 -9.95
N SER A 29 -0.48 1.90 -9.02
CA SER A 29 -0.19 1.87 -7.58
C SER A 29 -0.24 0.44 -7.05
N SER A 30 -1.31 -0.31 -7.38
CA SER A 30 -1.42 -1.73 -7.04
C SER A 30 -0.30 -2.56 -7.65
N ALA A 31 0.02 -2.35 -8.94
CA ALA A 31 1.09 -3.08 -9.61
C ALA A 31 2.46 -2.83 -8.95
N ALA A 32 2.77 -1.58 -8.59
CA ALA A 32 4.01 -1.22 -7.90
C ALA A 32 4.14 -1.91 -6.54
N HIS A 33 3.07 -1.89 -5.74
CA HIS A 33 3.02 -2.61 -4.46
C HIS A 33 3.21 -4.12 -4.63
N VAL A 34 2.52 -4.73 -5.59
CA VAL A 34 2.58 -6.17 -5.88
C VAL A 34 3.98 -6.58 -6.33
N GLU A 35 4.60 -5.82 -7.22
CA GLU A 35 5.96 -6.06 -7.69
C GLU A 35 6.97 -5.98 -6.54
N PHE A 36 6.88 -4.94 -5.72
CA PHE A 36 7.71 -4.78 -4.54
C PHE A 36 7.58 -5.97 -3.59
N LEU A 37 6.36 -6.38 -3.25
CA LEU A 37 6.11 -7.49 -2.33
C LEU A 37 6.62 -8.83 -2.88
N LYS A 38 6.44 -9.10 -4.17
CA LYS A 38 7.00 -10.30 -4.84
C LYS A 38 8.52 -10.30 -4.83
N LYS A 39 9.15 -9.15 -5.14
CA LYS A 39 10.61 -8.97 -5.08
C LYS A 39 11.15 -9.31 -3.68
N HIS A 40 10.40 -8.99 -2.65
CA HIS A 40 10.77 -9.25 -1.25
C HIS A 40 10.25 -10.59 -0.70
N GLY A 41 9.81 -11.50 -1.56
CA GLY A 41 9.53 -12.90 -1.22
C GLY A 41 8.17 -13.15 -0.58
N PHE A 42 7.20 -12.27 -0.77
CA PHE A 42 5.80 -12.54 -0.45
C PHE A 42 5.11 -13.29 -1.60
N GLU A 43 4.22 -14.20 -1.25
CA GLU A 43 3.24 -14.74 -2.19
C GLU A 43 2.10 -13.74 -2.33
N VAL A 44 1.76 -13.33 -3.56
CA VAL A 44 0.76 -12.28 -3.77
C VAL A 44 -0.38 -12.78 -4.66
N LYS A 45 -1.59 -12.64 -4.14
CA LYS A 45 -2.86 -12.81 -4.88
C LYS A 45 -3.40 -11.44 -5.22
N THR A 46 -3.78 -11.24 -6.47
CA THR A 46 -4.35 -10.00 -6.99
C THR A 46 -5.84 -10.14 -7.25
N ASP A 47 -6.52 -9.03 -7.50
CA ASP A 47 -7.95 -8.97 -7.77
C ASP A 47 -8.81 -9.61 -6.66
N ILE A 48 -8.42 -9.37 -5.41
CA ILE A 48 -9.15 -9.88 -4.24
C ILE A 48 -10.60 -9.33 -4.27
N ALA A 49 -11.55 -10.23 -4.05
CA ALA A 49 -12.98 -9.93 -4.08
C ALA A 49 -13.48 -9.28 -5.40
N LYS A 50 -12.74 -9.46 -6.50
CA LYS A 50 -13.04 -8.86 -7.82
C LYS A 50 -13.09 -7.32 -7.79
N THR A 51 -12.24 -6.73 -6.97
CA THR A 51 -12.12 -5.27 -6.86
C THR A 51 -11.26 -4.66 -7.96
N GLY A 52 -10.59 -5.47 -8.77
CA GLY A 52 -9.69 -5.06 -9.85
C GLY A 52 -8.28 -4.74 -9.39
N THR A 53 -8.12 -4.04 -8.28
CA THR A 53 -6.82 -3.53 -7.80
C THR A 53 -6.44 -3.99 -6.40
N GLY A 54 -7.36 -4.59 -5.64
CA GLY A 54 -7.07 -5.17 -4.33
C GLY A 54 -6.14 -6.37 -4.39
N TYR A 55 -5.27 -6.51 -3.39
CA TYR A 55 -4.34 -7.64 -3.29
C TYR A 55 -4.20 -8.16 -1.85
N GLU A 56 -3.82 -9.42 -1.73
CA GLU A 56 -3.36 -10.07 -0.50
C GLU A 56 -1.94 -10.57 -0.71
N ALA A 57 -1.01 -10.15 0.10
CA ALA A 57 0.33 -10.71 0.17
C ALA A 57 0.49 -11.52 1.44
N SER A 58 1.15 -12.66 1.37
CA SER A 58 1.38 -13.55 2.52
C SER A 58 2.81 -14.04 2.60
N TRP A 59 3.29 -14.22 3.82
CA TRP A 59 4.61 -14.81 4.12
C TRP A 59 4.54 -15.62 5.41
N GLY A 60 5.28 -16.74 5.45
CA GLY A 60 5.35 -17.62 6.62
C GLY A 60 4.19 -18.60 6.70
N SER A 61 4.06 -19.27 7.84
CA SER A 61 2.99 -20.24 8.08
C SER A 61 2.70 -20.41 9.55
N GLY A 62 1.50 -20.89 9.88
CA GLY A 62 1.07 -21.15 11.25
C GLY A 62 0.56 -19.89 11.96
N HIS A 63 0.46 -19.97 13.27
CA HIS A 63 -0.08 -18.93 14.14
C HIS A 63 1.02 -18.22 14.95
N PRO A 64 0.78 -16.95 15.35
CA PRO A 64 -0.37 -16.12 15.01
C PRO A 64 -0.38 -15.71 13.53
N VAL A 65 -1.57 -15.37 13.02
CA VAL A 65 -1.74 -14.70 11.73
C VAL A 65 -1.96 -13.21 11.99
N ILE A 66 -1.04 -12.37 11.57
CA ILE A 66 -1.14 -10.91 11.75
C ILE A 66 -1.27 -10.26 10.38
N ALA A 67 -2.28 -9.41 10.24
CA ALA A 67 -2.60 -8.71 9.01
C ALA A 67 -2.39 -7.19 9.16
N PHE A 68 -1.82 -6.59 8.12
CA PHE A 68 -1.66 -5.15 7.95
C PHE A 68 -2.48 -4.73 6.73
N LEU A 69 -3.28 -3.68 6.88
CA LEU A 69 -4.17 -3.18 5.84
C LEU A 69 -3.80 -1.74 5.51
N GLY A 70 -3.71 -1.40 4.23
CA GLY A 70 -3.42 -0.04 3.78
C GLY A 70 -4.12 0.29 2.48
N GLU A 71 -4.60 1.50 2.39
CA GLU A 71 -5.22 2.12 1.22
C GLU A 71 -4.14 2.74 0.33
N PHE A 72 -4.50 3.03 -0.94
CA PHE A 72 -3.58 3.63 -1.91
C PHE A 72 -4.29 4.41 -3.03
N ASP A 73 -5.59 4.68 -2.87
CA ASP A 73 -6.37 5.51 -3.78
C ASP A 73 -6.14 7.01 -3.53
N ALA A 74 -6.41 7.82 -4.55
CA ALA A 74 -6.25 9.26 -4.56
C ALA A 74 -7.58 10.00 -4.77
N LEU A 75 -7.59 11.29 -4.49
CA LEU A 75 -8.75 12.16 -4.54
C LEU A 75 -8.73 13.11 -5.73
N TYR A 76 -9.88 13.33 -6.34
CA TYR A 76 -10.05 14.36 -7.37
C TYR A 76 -9.89 15.77 -6.79
N GLY A 77 -9.28 16.68 -7.55
CA GLY A 77 -9.10 18.08 -7.16
C GLY A 77 -8.10 18.29 -6.01
N MET A 78 -7.33 17.28 -5.66
CA MET A 78 -6.34 17.32 -4.59
C MET A 78 -4.89 17.32 -5.10
N ASN A 79 -4.71 17.68 -6.41
CA ASN A 79 -3.36 17.85 -6.94
C ASN A 79 -2.61 18.94 -6.18
N GLN A 80 -1.36 18.66 -5.86
CA GLN A 80 -0.53 19.59 -5.09
C GLN A 80 0.93 19.37 -5.47
N LYS A 81 1.66 20.47 -5.63
CA LYS A 81 3.11 20.42 -5.82
C LYS A 81 3.80 19.83 -4.58
N ALA A 82 4.69 18.88 -4.81
CA ALA A 82 5.50 18.31 -3.73
C ALA A 82 6.37 19.37 -3.04
N ASP A 83 6.63 19.20 -1.75
CA ASP A 83 7.47 20.07 -0.93
C ASP A 83 7.02 21.55 -0.88
N CYS A 84 5.77 21.83 -1.20
CA CYS A 84 5.20 23.16 -1.17
C CYS A 84 4.20 23.31 -0.01
N PRO A 85 4.49 24.14 1.02
CA PRO A 85 3.65 24.27 2.21
C PRO A 85 2.40 25.16 1.99
N SER A 86 2.29 25.79 0.82
CA SER A 86 1.13 26.60 0.44
C SER A 86 0.32 25.88 -0.65
N TYR A 87 -0.97 26.23 -0.76
CA TYR A 87 -1.82 25.74 -1.85
C TYR A 87 -1.21 26.09 -3.21
N HIS A 88 -0.78 25.08 -3.93
CA HIS A 88 -0.09 25.22 -5.21
C HIS A 88 -0.32 23.98 -6.08
N PRO A 89 -1.54 23.79 -6.61
CA PRO A 89 -1.80 22.70 -7.53
C PRO A 89 -1.07 22.92 -8.85
N GLU A 90 -0.45 21.89 -9.39
CA GLU A 90 0.12 21.90 -10.74
C GLU A 90 -0.98 21.71 -11.80
N ASP A 91 -2.02 20.96 -11.44
CA ASP A 91 -3.28 20.81 -12.19
C ASP A 91 -4.44 20.99 -11.20
N PRO A 92 -5.16 22.11 -11.21
CA PRO A 92 -6.25 22.38 -10.26
C PRO A 92 -7.39 21.36 -10.28
N ASP A 93 -7.62 20.70 -11.41
CA ASP A 93 -8.62 19.64 -11.57
C ASP A 93 -8.01 18.23 -11.41
N GLY A 94 -6.69 18.16 -11.23
CA GLY A 94 -5.93 16.94 -11.12
C GLY A 94 -6.18 16.17 -9.84
N MET A 95 -5.87 14.90 -9.89
CA MET A 95 -5.90 14.04 -8.72
C MET A 95 -4.66 14.24 -7.85
N GLY A 96 -4.79 13.93 -6.56
CA GLY A 96 -3.66 13.97 -5.63
C GLY A 96 -3.89 13.17 -4.35
N GLN A 97 -2.84 13.03 -3.59
CA GLN A 97 -2.78 12.24 -2.36
C GLN A 97 -3.18 13.04 -1.12
N GLY A 98 -4.31 13.77 -1.19
CA GLY A 98 -4.76 14.67 -0.13
C GLY A 98 -5.03 13.98 1.21
N CYS A 99 -5.39 12.70 1.22
CA CYS A 99 -5.54 11.87 2.41
C CYS A 99 -4.23 11.14 2.82
N GLY A 100 -3.21 11.13 1.95
CA GLY A 100 -1.92 10.52 2.25
C GLY A 100 -1.88 9.00 2.09
N HIS A 101 -2.78 8.41 1.30
CA HIS A 101 -2.87 6.96 1.12
C HIS A 101 -1.61 6.36 0.47
N HIS A 102 -0.83 7.13 -0.30
CA HIS A 102 0.49 6.70 -0.79
C HIS A 102 1.42 6.27 0.36
N MET A 103 1.40 7.00 1.48
CA MET A 103 2.17 6.64 2.68
C MET A 103 1.49 5.55 3.50
N LEU A 104 0.16 5.54 3.56
CA LEU A 104 -0.60 4.58 4.36
C LEU A 104 -0.45 3.16 3.81
N GLY A 105 -0.59 2.99 2.49
CA GLY A 105 -0.38 1.71 1.81
C GLY A 105 1.03 1.18 2.00
N VAL A 106 2.03 2.04 1.78
CA VAL A 106 3.45 1.66 1.97
C VAL A 106 3.78 1.45 3.45
N GLY A 107 3.16 2.20 4.36
CA GLY A 107 3.28 2.00 5.81
C GLY A 107 2.80 0.61 6.26
N ALA A 108 1.69 0.12 5.70
CA ALA A 108 1.21 -1.24 5.94
C ALA A 108 2.20 -2.30 5.42
N ILE A 109 2.80 -2.08 4.24
CA ILE A 109 3.87 -2.93 3.69
C ILE A 109 5.08 -2.93 4.63
N ALA A 110 5.56 -1.75 5.04
CA ALA A 110 6.69 -1.59 5.95
C ALA A 110 6.47 -2.32 7.28
N ALA A 111 5.29 -2.19 7.87
CA ALA A 111 4.92 -2.87 9.11
C ALA A 111 4.93 -4.39 8.95
N GLY A 112 4.36 -4.91 7.85
CA GLY A 112 4.37 -6.34 7.55
C GLY A 112 5.79 -6.88 7.35
N MET A 113 6.66 -6.13 6.66
CA MET A 113 8.07 -6.49 6.48
C MET A 113 8.84 -6.47 7.80
N ALA A 114 8.64 -5.46 8.62
CA ALA A 114 9.28 -5.38 9.94
C ALA A 114 8.86 -6.56 10.84
N TYR A 115 7.58 -6.90 10.83
CA TYR A 115 7.07 -8.06 11.57
C TYR A 115 7.66 -9.39 11.06
N ARG A 116 7.78 -9.56 9.73
CA ARG A 116 8.48 -10.70 9.14
C ARG A 116 9.91 -10.81 9.62
N GLU A 117 10.68 -9.73 9.60
CA GLU A 117 12.09 -9.76 10.07
C GLU A 117 12.17 -10.07 11.57
N MET A 118 11.24 -9.58 12.37
CA MET A 118 11.15 -9.94 13.78
C MET A 118 10.89 -11.45 13.97
N LEU A 119 9.99 -12.05 13.20
CA LEU A 119 9.75 -13.50 13.25
C LEU A 119 11.00 -14.29 12.88
N LYS A 120 11.71 -13.89 11.79
CA LYS A 120 12.96 -14.53 11.40
C LYS A 120 14.03 -14.46 12.50
N ALA A 121 14.22 -13.27 13.07
CA ALA A 121 15.25 -13.05 14.10
C ALA A 121 15.01 -13.84 15.37
N ASN A 122 13.76 -14.08 15.73
CA ASN A 122 13.39 -14.80 16.94
C ASN A 122 13.16 -16.31 16.75
N GLY A 123 13.34 -16.82 15.52
CA GLY A 123 13.03 -18.22 15.16
C GLY A 123 11.55 -18.56 15.41
N GLY A 124 10.68 -17.55 15.37
CA GLY A 124 9.25 -17.69 15.62
C GLY A 124 8.49 -18.25 14.42
N SER A 125 7.38 -18.93 14.70
CA SER A 125 6.39 -19.28 13.69
C SER A 125 5.32 -18.21 13.63
N GLY A 126 4.68 -18.06 12.47
CA GLY A 126 3.58 -17.11 12.27
C GLY A 126 3.37 -16.80 10.81
N THR A 127 2.24 -16.24 10.50
CA THR A 127 1.88 -15.78 9.16
C THR A 127 1.72 -14.27 9.15
N VAL A 128 2.41 -13.61 8.23
CA VAL A 128 2.25 -12.19 7.94
C VAL A 128 1.32 -12.06 6.74
N LYS A 129 0.30 -11.23 6.85
CA LYS A 129 -0.54 -10.83 5.72
C LYS A 129 -0.49 -9.33 5.53
N ILE A 130 -0.48 -8.89 4.27
CA ILE A 130 -0.58 -7.48 3.90
C ILE A 130 -1.69 -7.38 2.86
N PHE A 131 -2.67 -6.53 3.14
CA PHE A 131 -3.80 -6.27 2.26
C PHE A 131 -3.69 -4.87 1.69
N GLY A 132 -3.63 -4.77 0.36
CA GLY A 132 -3.87 -3.53 -0.35
C GLY A 132 -5.37 -3.35 -0.57
N CYS A 133 -5.93 -2.33 0.07
CA CYS A 133 -7.36 -2.08 0.14
C CYS A 133 -7.74 -0.94 -0.81
N PRO A 134 -8.36 -1.21 -1.97
CA PRO A 134 -8.68 -0.17 -2.93
C PRO A 134 -9.93 0.62 -2.54
N GLY A 135 -10.08 1.81 -3.13
CA GLY A 135 -11.33 2.55 -3.15
C GLY A 135 -11.86 2.93 -1.78
N GLU A 136 -11.01 3.33 -0.85
CA GLU A 136 -11.42 3.75 0.49
C GLU A 136 -12.31 4.98 0.41
N GLU A 137 -11.89 5.99 -0.35
CA GLU A 137 -12.58 7.29 -0.50
C GLU A 137 -13.86 7.21 -1.33
N SER A 138 -14.01 6.19 -2.16
CA SER A 138 -15.08 6.14 -3.17
C SER A 138 -16.04 4.96 -3.05
N GLY A 139 -15.75 3.95 -2.23
CA GLY A 139 -16.62 2.78 -2.22
C GLY A 139 -16.27 1.70 -1.20
N SER A 140 -15.43 2.00 -0.21
CA SER A 140 -15.14 1.08 0.91
C SER A 140 -14.69 -0.31 0.47
N GLY A 141 -13.61 -0.40 -0.32
CA GLY A 141 -13.08 -1.66 -0.84
C GLY A 141 -12.89 -2.75 0.23
N LYS A 142 -12.53 -2.37 1.47
CA LYS A 142 -12.45 -3.28 2.61
C LYS A 142 -13.73 -4.07 2.87
N ALA A 143 -14.90 -3.46 2.64
CA ALA A 143 -16.18 -4.14 2.83
C ALA A 143 -16.42 -5.28 1.82
N TYR A 144 -15.83 -5.18 0.63
CA TYR A 144 -15.88 -6.26 -0.37
C TYR A 144 -14.86 -7.36 -0.07
N MET A 145 -13.76 -7.01 0.64
CA MET A 145 -12.67 -7.93 0.96
C MET A 145 -12.92 -8.74 2.24
N ALA A 146 -13.87 -8.32 3.07
CA ALA A 146 -14.27 -8.99 4.30
C ALA A 146 -15.21 -10.16 4.02
#